data_5e3bf8f2fe05779ee456fee2c173025f
#
_entry.id   5e3bf8f2fe05779ee456fee2c173025f
#
_cell.length_a   1.000
_cell.length_b   1.000
_cell.length_c   1.000
_cell.angle_alpha   90.00
_cell.angle_beta   90.00
_cell.angle_gamma   90.00
#
_symmetry.space_group_name_H-M   'P 1'
#
loop_
_entity.id
_entity.type
_entity.pdbx_description
1 polymer ?
#
loop_
_entity_poly.entity_id
_entity_poly.type
_entity_poly.pdbx_seq_one_letter_code
_entity_poly.pdbx_strand_id
1 'polypeptide(L)'
;CRVLRAEGVRVILVNSNPATIMTDPDFADATYIEPITPEVIETIIAKEKPDAILPTLGGQTALNAAMALHDRGILEKYDVELIGAKVDAIRKGEDRQVFKELVIEAGADVAASRICHTMDEVLAGAEELGYPLVVRPSFTMGGLGSGFAYTEADLRRIAGAGLHDSPTHEVLLEESILGWKEYELELMRDTADNTVVVCSIENVDPVGVHTGDSITVAPALTLTDREYQRLRDIGIDIIRAVGVDTGGCNIQFAVDPASGRIIVIEMNPRVSRSSALASKATGFPIAKIAAKLAIGYRLDEIPNDITKVTPASF
;
A
#
# COMPACT_ATOMS: atom_id res chain seq x y z
N CYS A 1 0.97 -18.98 -7.53
CA CYS A 1 0.49 -20.10 -8.35
C CYS A 1 0.97 -21.46 -7.83
N ARG A 2 2.29 -21.71 -7.75
CA ARG A 2 2.84 -23.01 -7.30
C ARG A 2 2.35 -23.44 -5.93
N VAL A 3 2.28 -22.51 -4.98
CA VAL A 3 1.82 -22.78 -3.61
C VAL A 3 0.35 -23.18 -3.60
N LEU A 4 -0.51 -22.40 -4.28
CA LEU A 4 -1.94 -22.70 -4.35
C LEU A 4 -2.21 -24.04 -5.05
N ARG A 5 -1.50 -24.34 -6.14
CA ARG A 5 -1.62 -25.64 -6.82
C ARG A 5 -1.16 -26.82 -5.93
N ALA A 6 -0.13 -26.61 -5.12
CA ALA A 6 0.33 -27.62 -4.15
C ALA A 6 -0.70 -27.89 -3.05
N GLU A 7 -1.56 -26.92 -2.73
CA GLU A 7 -2.70 -27.07 -1.83
C GLU A 7 -3.98 -27.63 -2.54
N GLY A 8 -3.87 -28.01 -3.81
CA GLY A 8 -4.99 -28.59 -4.58
C GLY A 8 -5.95 -27.55 -5.18
N VAL A 9 -5.58 -26.25 -5.13
CA VAL A 9 -6.40 -25.19 -5.72
C VAL A 9 -6.13 -25.09 -7.22
N ARG A 10 -7.20 -25.06 -8.04
CA ARG A 10 -7.10 -24.75 -9.46
C ARG A 10 -6.81 -23.26 -9.65
N VAL A 11 -5.74 -22.93 -10.34
CA VAL A 11 -5.29 -21.54 -10.51
C VAL A 11 -5.55 -21.04 -11.92
N ILE A 12 -6.26 -19.93 -12.01
CA ILE A 12 -6.52 -19.18 -13.25
C ILE A 12 -5.76 -17.86 -13.16
N LEU A 13 -4.85 -17.64 -14.07
CA LEU A 13 -4.01 -16.42 -14.12
C LEU A 13 -4.48 -15.49 -15.23
N VAL A 14 -4.61 -14.21 -14.92
CA VAL A 14 -4.85 -13.13 -15.89
C VAL A 14 -3.70 -12.14 -15.81
N ASN A 15 -3.08 -11.85 -16.93
CA ASN A 15 -1.99 -10.87 -17.03
C ASN A 15 -1.98 -10.25 -18.43
N SER A 16 -1.82 -8.94 -18.52
CA SER A 16 -1.78 -8.22 -19.80
C SER A 16 -0.42 -8.26 -20.51
N ASN A 17 0.64 -8.70 -19.82
CA ASN A 17 1.98 -8.76 -20.37
C ASN A 17 2.31 -10.19 -20.88
N PRO A 18 2.47 -10.40 -22.19
CA PRO A 18 2.81 -11.71 -22.74
C PRO A 18 4.28 -12.10 -22.50
N ALA A 19 5.15 -11.15 -22.13
CA ALA A 19 6.60 -11.35 -22.00
C ALA A 19 7.05 -11.54 -20.54
N THR A 20 6.15 -11.89 -19.65
CA THR A 20 6.49 -12.18 -18.24
C THR A 20 6.55 -13.68 -18.00
N ILE A 21 7.43 -14.10 -17.09
CA ILE A 21 7.47 -15.48 -16.59
C ILE A 21 6.13 -15.92 -15.98
N MET A 22 5.32 -14.98 -15.50
CA MET A 22 4.01 -15.26 -14.91
C MET A 22 2.99 -15.79 -15.93
N THR A 23 3.19 -15.57 -17.22
CA THR A 23 2.33 -16.09 -18.30
C THR A 23 2.82 -17.42 -18.88
N ASP A 24 3.89 -17.99 -18.32
CA ASP A 24 4.33 -19.33 -18.66
C ASP A 24 3.23 -20.36 -18.32
N PRO A 25 2.82 -21.21 -19.27
CA PRO A 25 1.75 -22.20 -19.08
C PRO A 25 1.93 -23.14 -17.89
N ASP A 26 3.17 -23.36 -17.44
CA ASP A 26 3.49 -24.27 -16.34
C ASP A 26 3.08 -23.69 -14.94
N PHE A 27 2.82 -22.39 -14.84
CA PHE A 27 2.51 -21.75 -13.56
C PHE A 27 1.05 -21.84 -13.12
N ALA A 28 0.11 -21.86 -14.07
CA ALA A 28 -1.33 -21.90 -13.78
C ALA A 28 -2.03 -22.98 -14.57
N ASP A 29 -3.23 -23.36 -14.13
CA ASP A 29 -4.05 -24.38 -14.83
C ASP A 29 -4.78 -23.77 -16.03
N ALA A 30 -4.99 -22.44 -16.01
CA ALA A 30 -5.42 -21.66 -17.15
C ALA A 30 -4.75 -20.27 -17.12
N THR A 31 -4.24 -19.81 -18.26
CA THR A 31 -3.58 -18.50 -18.39
C THR A 31 -4.26 -17.68 -19.47
N TYR A 32 -4.65 -16.47 -19.12
CA TYR A 32 -5.26 -15.48 -19.99
C TYR A 32 -4.30 -14.29 -20.16
N ILE A 33 -3.88 -14.04 -21.39
CA ILE A 33 -3.07 -12.86 -21.75
C ILE A 33 -4.04 -11.84 -22.35
N GLU A 34 -4.67 -11.09 -21.47
CA GLU A 34 -5.77 -10.19 -21.82
C GLU A 34 -5.66 -8.87 -21.04
N PRO A 35 -6.28 -7.79 -21.51
CA PRO A 35 -6.39 -6.55 -20.75
C PRO A 35 -7.04 -6.79 -19.38
N ILE A 36 -6.44 -6.20 -18.33
CA ILE A 36 -6.97 -6.29 -16.97
C ILE A 36 -8.07 -5.22 -16.79
N THR A 37 -9.22 -5.44 -17.42
CA THR A 37 -10.42 -4.60 -17.28
C THR A 37 -11.56 -5.40 -16.69
N PRO A 38 -12.51 -4.75 -15.98
CA PRO A 38 -13.65 -5.45 -15.38
C PRO A 38 -14.45 -6.26 -16.39
N GLU A 39 -14.63 -5.78 -17.60
CA GLU A 39 -15.40 -6.45 -18.67
C GLU A 39 -14.73 -7.76 -19.11
N VAL A 40 -13.42 -7.72 -19.30
CA VAL A 40 -12.63 -8.91 -19.69
C VAL A 40 -12.60 -9.90 -18.56
N ILE A 41 -12.36 -9.44 -17.32
CA ILE A 41 -12.32 -10.31 -16.14
C ILE A 41 -13.70 -10.94 -15.90
N GLU A 42 -14.80 -10.21 -16.06
CA GLU A 42 -16.16 -10.76 -15.97
C GLU A 42 -16.37 -11.89 -16.98
N THR A 43 -15.90 -11.73 -18.21
CA THR A 43 -16.00 -12.77 -19.25
C THR A 43 -15.21 -14.04 -18.83
N ILE A 44 -14.04 -13.88 -18.21
CA ILE A 44 -13.25 -14.99 -17.71
C ILE A 44 -13.93 -15.65 -16.51
N ILE A 45 -14.48 -14.88 -15.58
CA ILE A 45 -15.25 -15.39 -14.43
C ILE A 45 -16.44 -16.21 -14.91
N ALA A 46 -17.21 -15.71 -15.86
CA ALA A 46 -18.38 -16.41 -16.41
C ALA A 46 -18.00 -17.76 -17.05
N LYS A 47 -16.83 -17.83 -17.71
CA LYS A 47 -16.32 -19.03 -18.37
C LYS A 47 -15.72 -20.03 -17.37
N GLU A 48 -14.85 -19.57 -16.51
CA GLU A 48 -14.02 -20.41 -15.63
C GLU A 48 -14.69 -20.74 -14.29
N LYS A 49 -15.66 -19.90 -13.87
CA LYS A 49 -16.43 -20.02 -12.62
C LYS A 49 -15.53 -20.26 -11.40
N PRO A 50 -14.58 -19.34 -11.12
CA PRO A 50 -13.73 -19.46 -9.93
C PRO A 50 -14.55 -19.23 -8.67
N ASP A 51 -14.16 -19.86 -7.57
CA ASP A 51 -14.75 -19.63 -6.25
C ASP A 51 -14.24 -18.32 -5.62
N ALA A 52 -13.00 -17.92 -5.96
CA ALA A 52 -12.37 -16.74 -5.37
C ALA A 52 -11.45 -15.99 -6.34
N ILE A 53 -11.19 -14.72 -6.00
CA ILE A 53 -10.18 -13.88 -6.65
C ILE A 53 -9.16 -13.39 -5.62
N LEU A 54 -7.86 -13.48 -5.95
CA LEU A 54 -6.73 -13.06 -5.10
C LEU A 54 -5.98 -11.90 -5.76
N PRO A 55 -6.32 -10.63 -5.44
CA PRO A 55 -5.68 -9.48 -6.09
C PRO A 55 -4.39 -9.03 -5.40
N THR A 56 -4.16 -9.39 -4.14
CA THR A 56 -3.08 -8.84 -3.31
C THR A 56 -1.67 -9.23 -3.75
N LEU A 57 -1.54 -10.14 -4.71
CA LEU A 57 -0.27 -10.56 -5.31
C LEU A 57 -0.08 -10.01 -6.75
N GLY A 58 -1.01 -9.22 -7.25
CA GLY A 58 -1.01 -8.64 -8.61
C GLY A 58 -0.74 -7.13 -8.67
N GLY A 59 -0.25 -6.53 -7.57
CA GLY A 59 0.04 -5.09 -7.48
C GLY A 59 -1.23 -4.22 -7.51
N GLN A 60 -1.03 -2.91 -7.71
CA GLN A 60 -2.12 -1.93 -7.70
C GLN A 60 -3.17 -2.19 -8.78
N THR A 61 -2.75 -2.61 -9.94
CA THR A 61 -3.66 -2.92 -11.06
C THR A 61 -4.67 -4.00 -10.67
N ALA A 62 -4.24 -5.05 -9.96
CA ALA A 62 -5.13 -6.12 -9.54
C ALA A 62 -6.08 -5.67 -8.43
N LEU A 63 -5.62 -4.85 -7.47
CA LEU A 63 -6.50 -4.27 -6.45
C LEU A 63 -7.58 -3.38 -7.08
N ASN A 64 -7.19 -2.47 -7.98
CA ASN A 64 -8.13 -1.59 -8.67
C ASN A 64 -9.18 -2.38 -9.47
N ALA A 65 -8.73 -3.43 -10.17
CA ALA A 65 -9.64 -4.32 -10.92
C ALA A 65 -10.61 -5.04 -9.99
N ALA A 66 -10.14 -5.58 -8.87
CA ALA A 66 -10.98 -6.27 -7.89
C ALA A 66 -12.02 -5.33 -7.25
N MET A 67 -11.62 -4.11 -6.90
CA MET A 67 -12.54 -3.09 -6.40
C MET A 67 -13.60 -2.70 -7.44
N ALA A 68 -13.19 -2.52 -8.71
CA ALA A 68 -14.14 -2.23 -9.79
C ALA A 68 -15.13 -3.38 -10.05
N LEU A 69 -14.69 -4.65 -9.92
CA LEU A 69 -15.57 -5.81 -10.00
C LEU A 69 -16.59 -5.84 -8.85
N HIS A 70 -16.13 -5.54 -7.63
CA HIS A 70 -16.99 -5.45 -6.45
C HIS A 70 -18.04 -4.33 -6.60
N ASP A 71 -17.60 -3.10 -6.93
CA ASP A 71 -18.47 -1.92 -7.03
C ASP A 71 -19.53 -2.06 -8.14
N ARG A 72 -19.24 -2.86 -9.16
CA ARG A 72 -20.20 -3.20 -10.23
C ARG A 72 -21.09 -4.39 -9.91
N GLY A 73 -20.96 -5.00 -8.72
CA GLY A 73 -21.74 -6.17 -8.30
C GLY A 73 -21.39 -7.46 -9.06
N ILE A 74 -20.24 -7.49 -9.77
CA ILE A 74 -19.83 -8.65 -10.57
C ILE A 74 -19.45 -9.82 -9.66
N LEU A 75 -18.74 -9.56 -8.57
CA LEU A 75 -18.35 -10.61 -7.62
C LEU A 75 -19.58 -11.28 -7.00
N GLU A 76 -20.56 -10.49 -6.56
CA GLU A 76 -21.83 -11.00 -6.02
C GLU A 76 -22.64 -11.78 -7.07
N LYS A 77 -22.72 -11.27 -8.31
CA LYS A 77 -23.42 -11.89 -9.42
C LYS A 77 -22.96 -13.32 -9.72
N TYR A 78 -21.67 -13.59 -9.55
CA TYR A 78 -21.07 -14.89 -9.87
C TYR A 78 -20.65 -15.68 -8.62
N ASP A 79 -21.00 -15.21 -7.41
CA ASP A 79 -20.66 -15.84 -6.12
C ASP A 79 -19.13 -16.05 -5.98
N VAL A 80 -18.36 -15.00 -6.29
CA VAL A 80 -16.88 -15.01 -6.24
C VAL A 80 -16.41 -14.28 -4.99
N GLU A 81 -15.65 -14.96 -4.13
CA GLU A 81 -15.10 -14.39 -2.92
C GLU A 81 -13.81 -13.56 -3.22
N LEU A 82 -13.67 -12.41 -2.55
CA LEU A 82 -12.43 -11.66 -2.56
C LEU A 82 -11.56 -12.11 -1.38
N ILE A 83 -10.43 -12.76 -1.67
CA ILE A 83 -9.50 -13.31 -0.68
C ILE A 83 -8.17 -12.54 -0.64
N GLY A 84 -7.41 -12.69 0.47
CA GLY A 84 -6.12 -12.03 0.68
C GLY A 84 -6.21 -10.62 1.25
N ALA A 85 -7.26 -9.87 0.96
CA ALA A 85 -7.65 -8.64 1.65
C ALA A 85 -9.15 -8.40 1.43
N LYS A 86 -9.84 -7.97 2.47
CA LYS A 86 -11.26 -7.62 2.42
C LYS A 86 -11.45 -6.26 1.75
N VAL A 87 -12.60 -6.04 1.10
CA VAL A 87 -12.96 -4.76 0.47
C VAL A 87 -12.79 -3.58 1.42
N ASP A 88 -13.25 -3.71 2.66
CA ASP A 88 -13.13 -2.65 3.67
C ASP A 88 -11.65 -2.32 3.98
N ALA A 89 -10.80 -3.33 4.11
CA ALA A 89 -9.37 -3.12 4.34
C ALA A 89 -8.68 -2.45 3.14
N ILE A 90 -9.06 -2.82 1.92
CA ILE A 90 -8.54 -2.16 0.72
C ILE A 90 -8.97 -0.69 0.69
N ARG A 91 -10.25 -0.38 0.93
CA ARG A 91 -10.75 1.00 0.97
C ARG A 91 -10.05 1.84 2.04
N LYS A 92 -9.91 1.30 3.26
CA LYS A 92 -9.21 1.99 4.35
C LYS A 92 -7.74 2.27 4.04
N GLY A 93 -7.06 1.37 3.33
CA GLY A 93 -5.66 1.56 2.95
C GLY A 93 -5.46 2.51 1.77
N GLU A 94 -6.42 2.57 0.84
CA GLU A 94 -6.29 3.33 -0.41
C GLU A 94 -6.90 4.74 -0.35
N ASP A 95 -7.92 4.94 0.50
CA ASP A 95 -8.51 6.27 0.69
C ASP A 95 -7.65 7.08 1.67
N ARG A 96 -7.05 8.15 1.15
CA ARG A 96 -6.11 8.99 1.92
C ARG A 96 -6.72 9.61 3.17
N GLN A 97 -7.96 10.08 3.09
CA GLN A 97 -8.60 10.75 4.20
C GLN A 97 -8.98 9.74 5.30
N VAL A 98 -9.58 8.62 4.90
CA VAL A 98 -9.94 7.53 5.81
C VAL A 98 -8.68 6.95 6.46
N PHE A 99 -7.63 6.72 5.68
CA PHE A 99 -6.36 6.22 6.21
C PHE A 99 -5.72 7.19 7.20
N LYS A 100 -5.70 8.50 6.88
CA LYS A 100 -5.18 9.53 7.79
C LYS A 100 -5.92 9.54 9.12
N GLU A 101 -7.26 9.53 9.11
CA GLU A 101 -8.08 9.49 10.31
C GLU A 101 -7.78 8.23 11.14
N LEU A 102 -7.71 7.08 10.49
CA LEU A 102 -7.38 5.81 11.11
C LEU A 102 -5.98 5.80 11.76
N VAL A 103 -4.97 6.38 11.08
CA VAL A 103 -3.62 6.50 11.63
C VAL A 103 -3.60 7.37 12.89
N ILE A 104 -4.34 8.48 12.88
CA ILE A 104 -4.47 9.37 14.05
C ILE A 104 -5.20 8.66 15.19
N GLU A 105 -6.29 7.95 14.92
CA GLU A 105 -7.03 7.14 15.91
C GLU A 105 -6.17 6.03 16.52
N ALA A 106 -5.27 5.45 15.74
CA ALA A 106 -4.28 4.48 16.20
C ALA A 106 -3.14 5.11 17.02
N GLY A 107 -3.16 6.43 17.22
CA GLY A 107 -2.15 7.14 18.03
C GLY A 107 -0.84 7.42 17.32
N ALA A 108 -0.80 7.27 15.99
CA ALA A 108 0.35 7.60 15.15
C ALA A 108 0.19 9.01 14.53
N ASP A 109 1.30 9.56 14.05
CA ASP A 109 1.33 10.90 13.45
C ASP A 109 1.34 10.81 11.93
N VAL A 110 0.78 11.84 11.28
CA VAL A 110 0.73 12.01 9.83
C VAL A 110 1.19 13.41 9.47
N ALA A 111 1.48 13.66 8.20
CA ALA A 111 1.75 15.00 7.74
C ALA A 111 0.56 15.92 8.02
N ALA A 112 0.82 17.04 8.68
CA ALA A 112 -0.21 18.04 8.95
C ALA A 112 -0.74 18.58 7.63
N SER A 113 -2.05 18.64 7.48
CA SER A 113 -2.65 19.05 6.20
C SER A 113 -4.01 19.69 6.40
N ARG A 114 -4.40 20.50 5.41
CA ARG A 114 -5.68 21.22 5.38
C ARG A 114 -6.25 21.23 3.98
N ILE A 115 -7.52 20.92 3.85
CA ILE A 115 -8.28 21.10 2.62
C ILE A 115 -8.71 22.57 2.55
N CYS A 116 -8.49 23.19 1.39
CA CYS A 116 -8.79 24.59 1.13
C CYS A 116 -9.58 24.74 -0.17
N HIS A 117 -10.64 25.53 -0.13
CA HIS A 117 -11.52 25.84 -1.28
C HIS A 117 -11.35 27.27 -1.79
N THR A 118 -10.68 28.11 -1.02
CA THR A 118 -10.45 29.52 -1.35
C THR A 118 -9.00 29.90 -1.10
N MET A 119 -8.55 30.97 -1.76
CA MET A 119 -7.20 31.49 -1.54
C MET A 119 -6.99 31.99 -0.10
N ASP A 120 -8.02 32.56 0.51
CA ASP A 120 -7.95 33.02 1.90
C ASP A 120 -7.76 31.87 2.87
N GLU A 121 -8.42 30.73 2.63
CA GLU A 121 -8.21 29.49 3.40
C GLU A 121 -6.79 28.92 3.19
N VAL A 122 -6.27 29.02 1.97
CA VAL A 122 -4.89 28.58 1.64
C VAL A 122 -3.87 29.42 2.42
N LEU A 123 -4.04 30.73 2.48
CA LEU A 123 -3.14 31.60 3.21
C LEU A 123 -3.20 31.38 4.72
N ALA A 124 -4.43 31.26 5.27
CA ALA A 124 -4.60 30.90 6.68
C ALA A 124 -4.01 29.54 7.02
N GLY A 125 -4.14 28.55 6.14
CA GLY A 125 -3.48 27.26 6.28
C GLY A 125 -1.96 27.34 6.24
N ALA A 126 -1.41 28.21 5.41
CA ALA A 126 0.04 28.43 5.34
C ALA A 126 0.61 29.09 6.60
N GLU A 127 -0.14 30.00 7.23
CA GLU A 127 0.25 30.58 8.53
C GLU A 127 0.27 29.53 9.65
N GLU A 128 -0.64 28.56 9.59
CA GLU A 128 -0.75 27.47 10.56
C GLU A 128 0.36 26.41 10.36
N LEU A 129 0.55 25.96 9.11
CA LEU A 129 1.45 24.83 8.77
C LEU A 129 2.92 25.24 8.61
N GLY A 130 3.19 26.50 8.24
CA GLY A 130 4.53 26.99 7.91
C GLY A 130 5.02 26.55 6.53
N TYR A 131 6.18 27.10 6.13
CA TYR A 131 6.82 26.74 4.87
C TYR A 131 8.04 25.81 5.11
N PRO A 132 8.43 24.96 4.15
CA PRO A 132 7.80 24.73 2.84
C PRO A 132 6.51 23.91 2.92
N LEU A 133 5.64 24.09 1.92
CA LEU A 133 4.34 23.41 1.81
C LEU A 133 4.23 22.63 0.51
N VAL A 134 3.47 21.54 0.54
CA VAL A 134 3.02 20.83 -0.64
C VAL A 134 1.59 21.22 -0.96
N VAL A 135 1.33 21.58 -2.20
CA VAL A 135 -0.01 21.89 -2.70
C VAL A 135 -0.40 20.78 -3.67
N ARG A 136 -1.56 20.17 -3.45
CA ARG A 136 -2.10 19.10 -4.30
C ARG A 136 -3.54 19.40 -4.66
N PRO A 137 -3.87 19.73 -5.92
CA PRO A 137 -5.25 19.84 -6.37
C PRO A 137 -5.95 18.48 -6.25
N SER A 138 -7.20 18.50 -5.79
CA SER A 138 -8.02 17.30 -5.70
C SER A 138 -8.54 16.90 -7.08
N PHE A 139 -8.58 15.58 -7.32
CA PHE A 139 -9.13 14.97 -8.54
C PHE A 139 -8.43 15.36 -9.86
N THR A 140 -7.17 15.82 -9.81
CA THR A 140 -6.38 16.03 -11.02
C THR A 140 -5.60 14.77 -11.40
N MET A 141 -5.48 14.50 -12.71
CA MET A 141 -4.76 13.33 -13.20
C MET A 141 -3.24 13.59 -13.24
N GLY A 142 -2.46 12.58 -12.84
CA GLY A 142 -1.00 12.61 -12.98
C GLY A 142 -0.27 13.68 -12.17
N GLY A 143 -0.88 14.19 -11.08
CA GLY A 143 -0.27 15.24 -10.24
C GLY A 143 -0.26 16.63 -10.89
N LEU A 144 -1.05 16.83 -11.94
CA LEU A 144 -1.18 18.13 -12.61
C LEU A 144 -1.56 19.22 -11.61
N GLY A 145 -0.81 20.34 -11.60
CA GLY A 145 -1.03 21.46 -10.70
C GLY A 145 -0.48 21.27 -9.27
N SER A 146 0.09 20.10 -8.94
CA SER A 146 0.79 19.89 -7.67
C SER A 146 2.16 20.59 -7.68
N GLY A 147 2.61 21.01 -6.50
CA GLY A 147 3.93 21.63 -6.38
C GLY A 147 4.34 21.96 -4.96
N PHE A 148 5.61 22.33 -4.82
CA PHE A 148 6.19 22.81 -3.56
C PHE A 148 6.15 24.34 -3.52
N ALA A 149 5.61 24.89 -2.44
CA ALA A 149 5.64 26.33 -2.17
C ALA A 149 6.65 26.62 -1.06
N TYR A 150 7.68 27.36 -1.39
CA TYR A 150 8.71 27.81 -0.42
C TYR A 150 8.43 29.21 0.09
N THR A 151 7.60 29.96 -0.64
CA THR A 151 7.21 31.32 -0.34
C THR A 151 5.73 31.52 -0.57
N GLU A 152 5.16 32.61 0.00
CA GLU A 152 3.75 32.98 -0.27
C GLU A 152 3.50 33.22 -1.77
N ALA A 153 4.47 33.76 -2.49
CA ALA A 153 4.35 33.96 -3.94
C ALA A 153 4.23 32.63 -4.71
N ASP A 154 5.02 31.63 -4.33
CA ASP A 154 4.88 30.28 -4.88
C ASP A 154 3.51 29.68 -4.56
N LEU A 155 3.11 29.83 -3.29
CA LEU A 155 1.84 29.30 -2.79
C LEU A 155 0.66 29.87 -3.58
N ARG A 156 0.60 31.20 -3.72
CA ARG A 156 -0.46 31.88 -4.49
C ARG A 156 -0.52 31.40 -5.94
N ARG A 157 0.65 31.24 -6.57
CA ARG A 157 0.73 30.77 -7.96
C ARG A 157 0.26 29.32 -8.11
N ILE A 158 0.76 28.42 -7.26
CA ILE A 158 0.47 26.97 -7.35
C ILE A 158 -0.97 26.68 -6.90
N ALA A 159 -1.37 27.21 -5.75
CA ALA A 159 -2.73 26.99 -5.23
C ALA A 159 -3.79 27.69 -6.10
N GLY A 160 -3.47 28.85 -6.68
CA GLY A 160 -4.38 29.52 -7.60
C GLY A 160 -4.65 28.69 -8.86
N ALA A 161 -3.62 28.10 -9.45
CA ALA A 161 -3.77 27.16 -10.55
C ALA A 161 -4.54 25.89 -10.09
N GLY A 162 -4.16 25.33 -8.94
CA GLY A 162 -4.82 24.15 -8.39
C GLY A 162 -6.31 24.31 -8.12
N LEU A 163 -6.72 25.42 -7.51
CA LEU A 163 -8.13 25.74 -7.27
C LEU A 163 -8.91 25.95 -8.58
N HIS A 164 -8.23 26.45 -9.63
CA HIS A 164 -8.84 26.62 -10.95
C HIS A 164 -9.01 25.28 -11.67
N ASP A 165 -7.98 24.43 -11.64
CA ASP A 165 -7.90 23.20 -12.42
C ASP A 165 -8.62 22.03 -11.75
N SER A 166 -8.82 22.09 -10.43
CA SER A 166 -9.55 21.05 -9.68
C SER A 166 -11.05 21.12 -10.03
N PRO A 167 -11.68 20.01 -10.43
CA PRO A 167 -13.11 19.95 -10.68
C PRO A 167 -13.99 20.33 -9.49
N THR A 168 -13.46 20.15 -8.28
CA THR A 168 -14.13 20.49 -7.01
C THR A 168 -13.69 21.83 -6.44
N HIS A 169 -12.82 22.59 -7.15
CA HIS A 169 -12.22 23.83 -6.66
C HIS A 169 -11.58 23.67 -5.28
N GLU A 170 -10.80 22.60 -5.14
CA GLU A 170 -10.23 22.16 -3.88
C GLU A 170 -8.74 21.87 -4.03
N VAL A 171 -7.95 22.31 -3.06
CA VAL A 171 -6.54 21.93 -2.92
C VAL A 171 -6.29 21.41 -1.51
N LEU A 172 -5.49 20.36 -1.42
CA LEU A 172 -4.87 19.92 -0.18
C LEU A 172 -3.57 20.71 0.02
N LEU A 173 -3.48 21.39 1.14
CA LEU A 173 -2.26 22.01 1.63
C LEU A 173 -1.65 21.08 2.69
N GLU A 174 -0.38 20.75 2.58
CA GLU A 174 0.28 19.75 3.43
C GLU A 174 1.67 20.24 3.84
N GLU A 175 2.08 20.01 5.09
CA GLU A 175 3.46 20.27 5.50
C GLU A 175 4.43 19.47 4.64
N SER A 176 5.56 20.07 4.29
CA SER A 176 6.57 19.38 3.49
C SER A 176 7.49 18.55 4.39
N ILE A 177 7.58 17.27 4.05
CA ILE A 177 8.51 16.32 4.67
C ILE A 177 9.74 16.08 3.78
N LEU A 178 10.01 17.00 2.86
CA LEU A 178 11.13 16.89 1.93
C LEU A 178 12.45 16.83 2.70
N GLY A 179 13.30 15.87 2.35
CA GLY A 179 14.56 15.68 3.05
C GLY A 179 14.49 14.83 4.31
N TRP A 180 13.29 14.38 4.75
CA TRP A 180 13.19 13.42 5.82
C TRP A 180 13.68 12.05 5.34
N LYS A 181 14.10 11.21 6.27
CA LYS A 181 14.46 9.82 5.97
C LYS A 181 13.22 9.00 5.71
N GLU A 182 13.27 8.12 4.72
CA GLU A 182 12.16 7.25 4.36
C GLU A 182 12.46 5.80 4.72
N TYR A 183 11.51 5.17 5.41
CA TYR A 183 11.57 3.78 5.81
C TYR A 183 10.29 3.06 5.47
N GLU A 184 10.41 1.75 5.28
CA GLU A 184 9.27 0.89 5.04
C GLU A 184 9.32 -0.31 6.00
N LEU A 185 8.15 -0.81 6.38
CA LEU A 185 8.01 -2.10 7.06
C LEU A 185 7.16 -3.04 6.20
N GLU A 186 7.64 -4.25 6.05
CA GLU A 186 6.86 -5.36 5.50
C GLU A 186 6.27 -6.16 6.65
N LEU A 187 4.94 -6.18 6.74
CA LEU A 187 4.21 -6.88 7.81
C LEU A 187 3.28 -7.93 7.22
N MET A 188 3.01 -8.96 8.02
CA MET A 188 1.99 -9.95 7.73
C MET A 188 1.15 -10.19 8.97
N ARG A 189 -0.16 -10.43 8.78
CA ARG A 189 -1.11 -10.73 9.85
C ARG A 189 -2.11 -11.79 9.41
N ASP A 190 -2.49 -12.65 10.36
CA ASP A 190 -3.50 -13.69 10.15
C ASP A 190 -4.79 -13.43 10.95
N THR A 191 -5.78 -14.29 10.75
CA THR A 191 -7.10 -14.21 11.41
C THR A 191 -7.07 -14.45 12.92
N ALA A 192 -5.97 -15.00 13.46
CA ALA A 192 -5.75 -15.20 14.90
C ALA A 192 -4.99 -14.03 15.55
N ASP A 193 -4.81 -12.92 14.82
CA ASP A 193 -4.03 -11.73 15.22
C ASP A 193 -2.52 -12.00 15.41
N ASN A 194 -2.00 -13.11 14.90
CA ASN A 194 -0.55 -13.28 14.83
C ASN A 194 0.01 -12.29 13.82
N THR A 195 1.02 -11.54 14.22
CA THR A 195 1.63 -10.50 13.38
C THR A 195 3.14 -10.69 13.29
N VAL A 196 3.68 -10.67 12.08
CA VAL A 196 5.12 -10.71 11.81
C VAL A 196 5.54 -9.42 11.13
N VAL A 197 6.52 -8.73 11.69
CA VAL A 197 7.29 -7.70 10.99
C VAL A 197 8.45 -8.41 10.30
N VAL A 198 8.33 -8.58 9.00
CA VAL A 198 9.27 -9.41 8.21
C VAL A 198 10.61 -8.72 8.05
N CYS A 199 10.58 -7.42 7.74
CA CYS A 199 11.78 -6.66 7.47
C CYS A 199 11.51 -5.16 7.56
N SER A 200 12.53 -4.42 8.04
CA SER A 200 12.63 -2.98 7.84
C SER A 200 13.43 -2.70 6.56
N ILE A 201 13.03 -1.67 5.85
CA ILE A 201 13.64 -1.24 4.59
C ILE A 201 13.94 0.25 4.69
N GLU A 202 15.07 0.67 4.15
CA GLU A 202 15.48 2.07 4.10
C GLU A 202 15.66 2.49 2.64
N ASN A 203 15.05 3.62 2.27
CA ASN A 203 15.37 4.33 1.06
C ASN A 203 16.53 5.29 1.36
N VAL A 204 17.66 5.09 0.69
CA VAL A 204 18.89 5.89 0.94
C VAL A 204 18.70 7.35 0.54
N ASP A 205 17.93 7.57 -0.52
CA ASP A 205 17.52 8.91 -0.92
C ASP A 205 16.41 9.42 0.00
N PRO A 206 16.42 10.70 0.36
CA PRO A 206 15.41 11.26 1.25
C PRO A 206 14.04 11.35 0.58
N VAL A 207 13.00 11.53 1.39
CA VAL A 207 11.64 11.81 0.90
C VAL A 207 11.65 12.92 -0.15
N GLY A 208 10.97 12.67 -1.27
CA GLY A 208 10.94 13.52 -2.46
C GLY A 208 11.56 12.84 -3.69
N VAL A 209 12.39 11.82 -3.50
CA VAL A 209 12.80 10.89 -4.57
C VAL A 209 11.84 9.70 -4.55
N HIS A 210 11.29 9.34 -5.70
CA HIS A 210 10.36 8.22 -5.78
C HIS A 210 11.07 6.92 -5.38
N THR A 211 10.43 6.09 -4.55
CA THR A 211 11.02 4.82 -4.05
C THR A 211 11.52 3.89 -5.16
N GLY A 212 10.89 3.94 -6.33
CA GLY A 212 11.32 3.19 -7.52
C GLY A 212 12.63 3.66 -8.15
N ASP A 213 13.06 4.89 -7.83
CA ASP A 213 14.27 5.53 -8.35
C ASP A 213 15.37 5.65 -7.27
N SER A 214 15.06 5.30 -6.03
CA SER A 214 15.96 5.34 -4.89
C SER A 214 16.76 4.03 -4.73
N ILE A 215 17.92 4.12 -4.11
CA ILE A 215 18.66 2.95 -3.62
C ILE A 215 17.93 2.45 -2.37
N THR A 216 17.46 1.23 -2.41
CA THR A 216 16.70 0.60 -1.33
C THR A 216 17.54 -0.48 -0.65
N VAL A 217 17.64 -0.43 0.67
CA VAL A 217 18.45 -1.35 1.49
C VAL A 217 17.56 -2.08 2.49
N ALA A 218 17.76 -3.38 2.63
CA ALA A 218 17.07 -4.23 3.59
C ALA A 218 18.08 -5.16 4.33
N PRO A 219 18.09 -5.18 5.68
CA PRO A 219 17.31 -4.36 6.59
C PRO A 219 17.77 -2.88 6.59
N ALA A 220 16.97 -1.98 7.18
CA ALA A 220 17.34 -0.58 7.38
C ALA A 220 18.64 -0.45 8.18
N LEU A 221 19.54 0.45 7.75
CA LEU A 221 20.88 0.58 8.31
C LEU A 221 21.02 1.72 9.33
N THR A 222 20.19 2.75 9.24
CA THR A 222 20.36 3.98 10.03
C THR A 222 19.29 4.19 11.09
N LEU A 223 18.37 3.22 11.30
CA LEU A 223 17.45 3.22 12.42
C LEU A 223 18.18 2.85 13.72
N THR A 224 17.94 3.61 14.77
CA THR A 224 18.25 3.15 16.13
C THR A 224 17.22 2.09 16.56
N ASP A 225 17.58 1.23 17.51
CA ASP A 225 16.65 0.24 18.06
C ASP A 225 15.35 0.88 18.59
N ARG A 226 15.46 2.04 19.24
CA ARG A 226 14.31 2.78 19.74
C ARG A 226 13.38 3.26 18.64
N GLU A 227 13.91 3.77 17.54
CA GLU A 227 13.13 4.18 16.37
C GLU A 227 12.47 2.96 15.73
N TYR A 228 13.23 1.89 15.52
CA TYR A 228 12.72 0.66 14.95
C TYR A 228 11.56 0.08 15.75
N GLN A 229 11.68 0.00 17.10
CA GLN A 229 10.61 -0.49 17.96
C GLN A 229 9.34 0.39 17.85
N ARG A 230 9.50 1.71 17.76
CA ARG A 230 8.36 2.63 17.55
C ARG A 230 7.70 2.42 16.19
N LEU A 231 8.47 2.30 15.10
CA LEU A 231 7.93 2.01 13.78
C LEU A 231 7.17 0.68 13.79
N ARG A 232 7.74 -0.33 14.43
CA ARG A 232 7.14 -1.66 14.58
C ARG A 232 5.80 -1.61 15.30
N ASP A 233 5.74 -0.94 16.46
CA ASP A 233 4.52 -0.83 17.24
C ASP A 233 3.43 -0.08 16.45
N ILE A 234 3.77 1.05 15.83
CA ILE A 234 2.86 1.80 14.95
C ILE A 234 2.38 0.92 13.79
N GLY A 235 3.28 0.18 13.14
CA GLY A 235 2.93 -0.68 12.03
C GLY A 235 1.95 -1.80 12.42
N ILE A 236 2.13 -2.40 13.59
CA ILE A 236 1.24 -3.43 14.13
C ILE A 236 -0.15 -2.85 14.43
N ASP A 237 -0.21 -1.67 15.04
CA ASP A 237 -1.49 -1.02 15.34
C ASP A 237 -2.24 -0.62 14.05
N ILE A 238 -1.53 -0.14 13.04
CA ILE A 238 -2.11 0.24 11.75
C ILE A 238 -2.65 -0.98 11.00
N ILE A 239 -1.89 -2.09 10.88
CA ILE A 239 -2.38 -3.28 10.17
C ILE A 239 -3.64 -3.85 10.82
N ARG A 240 -3.75 -3.76 12.15
CA ARG A 240 -4.95 -4.12 12.91
C ARG A 240 -6.12 -3.19 12.62
N ALA A 241 -5.90 -1.88 12.68
CA ALA A 241 -6.92 -0.85 12.48
C ALA A 241 -7.48 -0.86 11.04
N VAL A 242 -6.62 -1.04 10.04
CA VAL A 242 -7.03 -1.23 8.64
C VAL A 242 -7.80 -2.53 8.46
N GLY A 243 -7.45 -3.58 9.22
CA GLY A 243 -8.15 -4.86 9.20
C GLY A 243 -7.59 -5.85 8.17
N VAL A 244 -6.32 -5.73 7.78
CA VAL A 244 -5.63 -6.79 7.03
C VAL A 244 -5.41 -7.97 7.96
N ASP A 245 -6.04 -9.11 7.67
CA ASP A 245 -6.04 -10.31 8.51
C ASP A 245 -5.80 -11.63 7.74
N THR A 246 -5.52 -11.56 6.45
CA THR A 246 -5.27 -12.73 5.59
C THR A 246 -4.14 -12.49 4.60
N GLY A 247 -3.15 -11.70 4.99
CA GLY A 247 -2.06 -11.38 4.07
C GLY A 247 -1.01 -10.45 4.65
N GLY A 248 -0.33 -9.75 3.78
CA GLY A 248 0.71 -8.80 4.12
C GLY A 248 0.41 -7.39 3.63
N CYS A 249 1.16 -6.46 4.18
CA CYS A 249 1.14 -5.06 3.77
C CYS A 249 2.55 -4.47 3.82
N ASN A 250 2.70 -3.38 3.09
CA ASN A 250 3.82 -2.47 3.16
C ASN A 250 3.34 -1.16 3.80
N ILE A 251 4.04 -0.68 4.82
CA ILE A 251 3.76 0.62 5.45
C ILE A 251 4.99 1.51 5.28
N GLN A 252 4.78 2.73 4.78
CA GLN A 252 5.83 3.72 4.56
C GLN A 252 5.80 4.79 5.65
N PHE A 253 6.98 5.12 6.14
CA PHE A 253 7.22 6.07 7.21
C PHE A 253 8.23 7.13 6.78
N ALA A 254 8.05 8.35 7.28
CA ALA A 254 9.10 9.35 7.25
C ALA A 254 9.57 9.67 8.67
N VAL A 255 10.88 9.86 8.82
CA VAL A 255 11.50 10.23 10.10
C VAL A 255 12.27 11.52 9.89
N ASP A 256 11.93 12.55 10.66
CA ASP A 256 12.66 13.81 10.67
C ASP A 256 14.04 13.61 11.29
N PRO A 257 15.12 13.81 10.53
CA PRO A 257 16.47 13.61 11.05
C PRO A 257 16.87 14.60 12.15
N ALA A 258 16.15 15.72 12.29
CA ALA A 258 16.45 16.74 13.28
C ALA A 258 15.74 16.52 14.62
N SER A 259 14.46 16.17 14.58
CA SER A 259 13.63 16.00 15.79
C SER A 259 13.36 14.55 16.16
N GLY A 260 13.54 13.60 15.23
CA GLY A 260 13.13 12.21 15.40
C GLY A 260 11.60 12.01 15.34
N ARG A 261 10.83 13.00 14.86
CA ARG A 261 9.40 12.86 14.61
C ARG A 261 9.17 11.81 13.55
N ILE A 262 8.25 10.89 13.82
CA ILE A 262 7.88 9.80 12.91
C ILE A 262 6.48 10.07 12.41
N ILE A 263 6.29 10.03 11.10
CA ILE A 263 4.97 10.08 10.48
C ILE A 263 4.74 8.87 9.59
N VAL A 264 3.47 8.49 9.44
CA VAL A 264 3.03 7.48 8.48
C VAL A 264 2.69 8.17 7.17
N ILE A 265 3.27 7.70 6.07
CA ILE A 265 3.02 8.25 4.73
C ILE A 265 1.83 7.55 4.10
N GLU A 266 1.92 6.22 3.97
CA GLU A 266 0.88 5.39 3.36
C GLU A 266 1.01 3.93 3.76
N MET A 267 -0.04 3.17 3.49
CA MET A 267 -0.05 1.72 3.59
C MET A 267 -0.55 1.12 2.29
N ASN A 268 0.12 0.08 1.84
CA ASN A 268 -0.31 -0.73 0.71
C ASN A 268 -0.79 -2.10 1.21
N PRO A 269 -2.10 -2.42 1.20
CA PRO A 269 -2.65 -3.69 1.73
C PRO A 269 -2.43 -4.83 0.74
N ARG A 270 -1.22 -5.02 0.28
CA ARG A 270 -0.81 -5.99 -0.73
C ARG A 270 0.69 -6.28 -0.68
N VAL A 271 1.09 -7.36 -1.30
CA VAL A 271 2.51 -7.64 -1.58
C VAL A 271 3.03 -6.64 -2.62
N SER A 272 4.19 -6.07 -2.36
CA SER A 272 4.82 -5.01 -3.14
C SER A 272 6.16 -5.44 -3.75
N ARG A 273 6.82 -4.54 -4.45
CA ARG A 273 8.20 -4.76 -4.94
C ARG A 273 9.19 -4.88 -3.79
N SER A 274 9.00 -4.10 -2.74
CA SER A 274 9.80 -4.16 -1.51
C SER A 274 9.63 -5.49 -0.76
N SER A 275 8.48 -6.14 -0.86
CA SER A 275 8.27 -7.50 -0.32
C SER A 275 9.19 -8.53 -0.98
N ALA A 276 9.51 -8.38 -2.26
CA ALA A 276 10.47 -9.24 -2.94
C ALA A 276 11.89 -9.01 -2.43
N LEU A 277 12.29 -7.75 -2.19
CA LEU A 277 13.57 -7.41 -1.59
C LEU A 277 13.66 -7.95 -0.16
N ALA A 278 12.64 -7.71 0.67
CA ALA A 278 12.55 -8.23 2.03
C ALA A 278 12.67 -9.76 2.08
N SER A 279 11.98 -10.46 1.18
CA SER A 279 12.06 -11.92 1.08
C SER A 279 13.46 -12.41 0.74
N LYS A 280 14.19 -11.71 -0.13
CA LYS A 280 15.59 -12.04 -0.46
C LYS A 280 16.54 -11.74 0.69
N ALA A 281 16.35 -10.60 1.36
CA ALA A 281 17.21 -10.16 2.46
C ALA A 281 17.09 -11.08 3.69
N THR A 282 15.87 -11.48 4.03
CA THR A 282 15.57 -12.25 5.25
C THR A 282 15.49 -13.77 5.01
N GLY A 283 15.21 -14.20 3.80
CA GLY A 283 14.84 -15.59 3.50
C GLY A 283 13.39 -15.94 3.84
N PHE A 284 12.62 -14.99 4.40
CA PHE A 284 11.20 -15.20 4.72
C PHE A 284 10.34 -15.11 3.46
N PRO A 285 9.61 -16.18 3.08
CA PRO A 285 8.95 -16.25 1.78
C PRO A 285 7.58 -15.56 1.78
N ILE A 286 7.54 -14.22 1.79
CA ILE A 286 6.33 -13.40 1.92
C ILE A 286 5.22 -13.83 0.97
N ALA A 287 5.48 -13.93 -0.34
CA ALA A 287 4.44 -14.26 -1.32
C ALA A 287 3.87 -15.68 -1.13
N LYS A 288 4.72 -16.63 -0.73
CA LYS A 288 4.30 -18.01 -0.41
C LYS A 288 3.37 -18.03 0.80
N ILE A 289 3.74 -17.30 1.85
CA ILE A 289 2.97 -17.22 3.09
C ILE A 289 1.67 -16.46 2.86
N ALA A 290 1.71 -15.31 2.15
CA ALA A 290 0.51 -14.54 1.79
C ALA A 290 -0.51 -15.38 1.02
N ALA A 291 -0.07 -16.23 0.07
CA ALA A 291 -0.96 -17.13 -0.66
C ALA A 291 -1.63 -18.16 0.27
N LYS A 292 -0.92 -18.68 1.28
CA LYS A 292 -1.49 -19.61 2.26
C LYS A 292 -2.45 -18.92 3.23
N LEU A 293 -2.10 -17.73 3.71
CA LEU A 293 -3.01 -16.93 4.56
C LEU A 293 -4.33 -16.63 3.83
N ALA A 294 -4.26 -16.33 2.53
CA ALA A 294 -5.43 -16.03 1.72
C ALA A 294 -6.42 -17.21 1.60
N ILE A 295 -5.96 -18.45 1.74
CA ILE A 295 -6.78 -19.64 1.73
C ILE A 295 -7.08 -20.21 3.13
N GLY A 296 -6.85 -19.40 4.18
CA GLY A 296 -7.29 -19.68 5.54
C GLY A 296 -6.27 -20.27 6.50
N TYR A 297 -5.02 -20.47 6.09
CA TYR A 297 -3.97 -20.85 7.03
C TYR A 297 -3.63 -19.70 7.99
N ARG A 298 -3.11 -20.04 9.17
CA ARG A 298 -2.54 -19.10 10.12
C ARG A 298 -1.01 -19.12 10.05
N LEU A 299 -0.37 -18.07 10.54
CA LEU A 299 1.09 -17.97 10.54
C LEU A 299 1.78 -19.10 11.30
N ASP A 300 1.18 -19.55 12.41
CA ASP A 300 1.68 -20.66 13.23
C ASP A 300 1.45 -22.06 12.61
N GLU A 301 0.68 -22.15 11.53
CA GLU A 301 0.44 -23.36 10.76
C GLU A 301 1.34 -23.47 9.52
N ILE A 302 2.05 -22.39 9.15
CA ILE A 302 2.87 -22.32 7.95
C ILE A 302 4.35 -22.40 8.31
N PRO A 303 4.98 -23.59 8.28
CA PRO A 303 6.39 -23.73 8.58
C PRO A 303 7.25 -23.04 7.50
N ASN A 304 8.28 -22.33 7.94
CA ASN A 304 9.31 -21.76 7.09
C ASN A 304 10.69 -21.88 7.76
N ASP A 305 11.75 -21.69 7.00
CA ASP A 305 13.10 -21.90 7.51
C ASP A 305 13.58 -20.80 8.47
N ILE A 306 12.92 -19.68 8.52
CA ILE A 306 13.30 -18.50 9.33
C ILE A 306 12.63 -18.53 10.70
N THR A 307 11.30 -18.44 10.75
CA THR A 307 10.56 -18.39 12.01
C THR A 307 10.05 -19.74 12.50
N LYS A 308 10.23 -20.79 11.68
CA LYS A 308 9.64 -22.12 11.89
C LYS A 308 8.11 -22.03 11.87
N VAL A 309 7.45 -22.23 13.02
CA VAL A 309 6.01 -22.06 13.21
C VAL A 309 5.70 -20.95 14.23
N THR A 310 6.69 -20.12 14.53
CA THR A 310 6.52 -19.03 15.51
C THR A 310 6.14 -17.75 14.77
N PRO A 311 5.01 -17.10 15.12
CA PRO A 311 4.69 -15.76 14.67
C PRO A 311 5.62 -14.78 15.37
N ALA A 312 6.78 -14.53 14.80
CA ALA A 312 7.80 -13.67 15.34
C ALA A 312 7.88 -12.36 14.57
N SER A 313 8.33 -11.29 15.24
CA SER A 313 8.78 -10.06 14.60
C SER A 313 10.31 -10.06 14.53
N PHE A 314 10.84 -9.57 13.44
CA PHE A 314 12.27 -9.37 13.24
C PHE A 314 12.68 -7.93 13.56
#